data_cb96fe21cdd0c3b6bb8cc710624b08f5
#
_entry.id   cb96fe21cdd0c3b6bb8cc710624b08f5
#
_cell.length_a   1.000
_cell.length_b   1.000
_cell.length_c   1.000
_cell.angle_alpha   90.00
_cell.angle_beta   90.00
_cell.angle_gamma   90.00
#
_symmetry.space_group_name_H-M   'P 1'
#
loop_
_entity.id
_entity.type
_entity.pdbx_description
1 polymer ?
#
loop_
_entity_poly.entity_id
_entity_poly.type
_entity_poly.pdbx_seq_one_letter_code
_entity_poly.pdbx_strand_id
1 'polypeptide(L)'
;MDISDASTACDQVLDTVKGAVIADDEFFERIMLGVLARGHVLLEDVPGTGKTLTARSIAQALGLSFSRVQFTPDLLPSDVTGTNIFNEQDRSFEFSEGPIFANIVLADEINRAPPKTQAALLEAMEEGQVTVDGETHQLPKPFFVIATQNPVEQEGTFPLPEAQVDRFSVKTAIGYPELDGEVELLRRRAGRDTRSPTVETVLTQDQVLAMRATPERVRVHDDLLQYMAEITQATRNDRRVAVGVSPRGTQRMFETARARAVYAGREFVTPDDVKRVSHPVLAHRLVLTPDAKVSDVDKADVVDDVLDSVDVPTVEFEAR
;
A
#
# COMPACT_ATOMS: atom_id res chain seq x y z
N MET A 1 2.77 22.51 1.09
CA MET A 1 3.95 21.86 1.69
C MET A 1 5.02 21.79 0.61
N ASP A 2 6.25 22.11 0.89
CA ASP A 2 7.36 21.88 -0.05
C ASP A 2 7.92 20.45 0.11
N ILE A 3 8.94 20.09 -0.69
CA ILE A 3 9.48 18.72 -0.70
C ILE A 3 10.28 18.44 0.58
N SER A 4 11.04 19.42 1.07
CA SER A 4 11.83 19.29 2.31
C SER A 4 10.92 19.13 3.52
N ASP A 5 9.86 19.94 3.60
CA ASP A 5 8.83 19.82 4.63
C ASP A 5 8.14 18.45 4.60
N ALA A 6 7.82 17.95 3.40
CA ALA A 6 7.16 16.65 3.25
C ALA A 6 8.08 15.49 3.68
N SER A 7 9.37 15.55 3.35
CA SER A 7 10.38 14.58 3.81
C SER A 7 10.48 14.59 5.33
N THR A 8 10.64 15.77 5.93
CA THR A 8 10.70 15.93 7.39
C THR A 8 9.43 15.40 8.07
N ALA A 9 8.26 15.66 7.50
CA ALA A 9 6.99 15.13 8.02
C ALA A 9 6.94 13.60 7.95
N CYS A 10 7.45 12.97 6.89
CA CYS A 10 7.58 11.52 6.79
C CYS A 10 8.46 10.96 7.90
N ASP A 11 9.63 11.55 8.13
CA ASP A 11 10.56 11.12 9.19
C ASP A 11 9.91 11.21 10.57
N GLN A 12 9.25 12.32 10.89
CA GLN A 12 8.55 12.50 12.16
C GLN A 12 7.43 11.46 12.38
N VAL A 13 6.64 11.19 11.34
CA VAL A 13 5.58 10.14 11.38
C VAL A 13 6.21 8.78 11.64
N LEU A 14 7.28 8.44 10.91
CA LEU A 14 7.94 7.14 11.05
C LEU A 14 8.62 6.97 12.41
N ASP A 15 9.31 7.97 12.91
CA ASP A 15 9.93 7.93 14.24
C ASP A 15 8.88 7.67 15.33
N THR A 16 7.72 8.32 15.21
CA THR A 16 6.60 8.13 16.15
C THR A 16 6.02 6.72 16.03
N VAL A 17 5.85 6.18 14.82
CA VAL A 17 5.33 4.82 14.58
C VAL A 17 6.33 3.75 15.04
N LYS A 18 7.63 3.94 14.78
CA LYS A 18 8.72 3.06 15.23
C LYS A 18 8.79 2.95 16.77
N GLY A 19 8.33 3.96 17.50
CA GLY A 19 8.15 3.89 18.95
C GLY A 19 7.13 2.83 19.40
N ALA A 20 6.16 2.51 18.56
CA ALA A 20 5.07 1.56 18.84
C ALA A 20 5.24 0.19 18.15
N VAL A 21 5.84 0.17 16.96
CA VAL A 21 5.96 -1.01 16.08
C VAL A 21 7.43 -1.32 15.86
N ILE A 22 7.76 -2.61 15.85
CA ILE A 22 9.10 -3.11 15.49
C ILE A 22 9.00 -3.74 14.11
N ALA A 23 9.67 -3.14 13.15
CA ALA A 23 9.85 -3.62 11.79
C ALA A 23 11.11 -2.94 11.21
N ASP A 24 11.57 -3.41 10.06
CA ASP A 24 12.69 -2.79 9.36
C ASP A 24 12.33 -1.42 8.75
N ASP A 25 13.34 -0.62 8.47
CA ASP A 25 13.17 0.71 7.89
C ASP A 25 12.57 0.65 6.47
N GLU A 26 12.87 -0.40 5.73
CA GLU A 26 12.39 -0.61 4.38
C GLU A 26 10.88 -0.86 4.34
N PHE A 27 10.35 -1.62 5.31
CA PHE A 27 8.91 -1.81 5.46
C PHE A 27 8.20 -0.47 5.69
N PHE A 28 8.69 0.34 6.63
CA PHE A 28 8.10 1.64 6.92
C PHE A 28 8.17 2.59 5.72
N GLU A 29 9.31 2.61 5.01
CA GLU A 29 9.45 3.35 3.76
C GLU A 29 8.38 2.94 2.76
N ARG A 30 8.22 1.63 2.49
CA ARG A 30 7.23 1.10 1.53
C ARG A 30 5.80 1.51 1.86
N ILE A 31 5.42 1.54 3.15
CA ILE A 31 4.11 2.03 3.56
C ILE A 31 3.96 3.53 3.25
N MET A 32 4.97 4.35 3.60
CA MET A 32 4.95 5.78 3.32
C MET A 32 4.95 6.09 1.83
N LEU A 33 5.64 5.29 1.01
CA LEU A 33 5.56 5.39 -0.45
C LEU A 33 4.13 5.15 -0.95
N GLY A 34 3.42 4.16 -0.38
CA GLY A 34 2.00 3.95 -0.67
C GLY A 34 1.14 5.17 -0.33
N VAL A 35 1.38 5.80 0.82
CA VAL A 35 0.66 7.02 1.23
C VAL A 35 0.95 8.19 0.29
N LEU A 36 2.24 8.45 0.00
CA LEU A 36 2.69 9.56 -0.86
C LEU A 36 2.25 9.40 -2.31
N ALA A 37 2.33 8.18 -2.86
CA ALA A 37 1.90 7.86 -4.22
C ALA A 37 0.37 7.80 -4.39
N ARG A 38 -0.40 8.16 -3.36
CA ARG A 38 -1.87 8.08 -3.36
C ARG A 38 -2.40 6.69 -3.74
N GLY A 39 -1.60 5.67 -3.49
CA GLY A 39 -1.94 4.29 -3.77
C GLY A 39 -2.45 3.54 -2.53
N HIS A 40 -2.59 2.24 -2.65
CA HIS A 40 -2.98 1.32 -1.59
C HIS A 40 -1.88 0.27 -1.41
N VAL A 41 -1.81 -0.35 -0.25
CA VAL A 41 -0.74 -1.31 0.09
C VAL A 41 -1.33 -2.69 0.37
N LEU A 42 -0.69 -3.71 -0.17
CA LEU A 42 -0.96 -5.11 0.12
C LEU A 42 0.13 -5.65 1.05
N LEU A 43 -0.26 -6.10 2.24
CA LEU A 43 0.62 -6.78 3.18
C LEU A 43 0.43 -8.29 3.05
N GLU A 44 1.47 -8.98 2.62
CA GLU A 44 1.47 -10.44 2.59
C GLU A 44 2.34 -10.97 3.72
N ASP A 45 1.70 -11.49 4.76
CA ASP A 45 2.43 -11.85 5.98
C ASP A 45 1.65 -12.86 6.83
N VAL A 46 2.39 -13.60 7.64
CA VAL A 46 1.85 -14.56 8.61
C VAL A 46 1.04 -13.84 9.71
N PRO A 47 0.15 -14.54 10.42
CA PRO A 47 -0.57 -13.97 11.55
C PRO A 47 0.38 -13.58 12.69
N GLY A 48 0.01 -12.51 13.42
CA GLY A 48 0.72 -12.14 14.66
C GLY A 48 1.90 -11.16 14.48
N THR A 49 2.26 -10.75 13.26
CA THR A 49 3.38 -9.82 12.98
C THR A 49 3.10 -8.35 13.32
N GLY A 50 1.91 -8.02 13.81
CA GLY A 50 1.59 -6.64 14.24
C GLY A 50 0.91 -5.78 13.18
N LYS A 51 0.38 -6.35 12.08
CA LYS A 51 -0.30 -5.63 10.99
C LYS A 51 -1.34 -4.61 11.47
N THR A 52 -2.22 -5.03 12.38
CA THR A 52 -3.28 -4.15 12.94
C THR A 52 -2.70 -3.01 13.77
N LEU A 53 -1.67 -3.30 14.57
CA LEU A 53 -0.97 -2.27 15.36
C LEU A 53 -0.32 -1.25 14.44
N THR A 54 0.37 -1.71 13.39
CA THR A 54 1.02 -0.86 12.39
C THR A 54 0.03 0.07 11.70
N ALA A 55 -1.05 -0.47 11.14
CA ALA A 55 -2.05 0.33 10.44
C ALA A 55 -2.71 1.38 11.35
N ARG A 56 -3.03 1.00 12.60
CA ARG A 56 -3.58 1.91 13.59
C ARG A 56 -2.57 3.00 14.00
N SER A 57 -1.31 2.64 14.20
CA SER A 57 -0.25 3.58 14.59
C SER A 57 0.00 4.61 13.49
N ILE A 58 0.02 4.18 12.23
CA ILE A 58 0.15 5.07 11.07
C ILE A 58 -1.05 6.03 10.99
N ALA A 59 -2.28 5.51 11.13
CA ALA A 59 -3.48 6.35 11.11
C ALA A 59 -3.45 7.41 12.21
N GLN A 60 -3.06 7.03 13.42
CA GLN A 60 -2.98 7.93 14.56
C GLN A 60 -1.88 8.98 14.39
N ALA A 61 -0.69 8.59 13.93
CA ALA A 61 0.40 9.52 13.65
C ALA A 61 0.03 10.53 12.53
N LEU A 62 -0.70 10.09 11.52
CA LEU A 62 -1.21 10.93 10.44
C LEU A 62 -2.45 11.77 10.82
N GLY A 63 -3.01 11.63 12.04
CA GLY A 63 -4.21 12.34 12.47
C GLY A 63 -5.46 11.97 11.65
N LEU A 64 -5.55 10.73 11.19
CA LEU A 64 -6.60 10.24 10.30
C LEU A 64 -7.50 9.22 11.00
N SER A 65 -8.77 9.16 10.58
CA SER A 65 -9.70 8.13 11.07
C SER A 65 -9.27 6.73 10.59
N PHE A 66 -9.48 5.74 11.46
CA PHE A 66 -9.10 4.35 11.24
C PHE A 66 -10.27 3.41 11.40
N SER A 67 -10.40 2.48 10.48
CA SER A 67 -11.34 1.36 10.59
C SER A 67 -10.64 0.03 10.25
N ARG A 68 -11.06 -1.05 10.91
CA ARG A 68 -10.63 -2.42 10.59
C ARG A 68 -11.81 -3.25 10.17
N VAL A 69 -11.71 -3.86 9.01
CA VAL A 69 -12.67 -4.84 8.49
C VAL A 69 -11.99 -6.20 8.46
N GLN A 70 -12.48 -7.15 9.25
CA GLN A 70 -12.05 -8.54 9.18
C GLN A 70 -12.83 -9.24 8.07
N PHE A 71 -12.15 -9.68 7.04
CA PHE A 71 -12.77 -10.40 5.94
C PHE A 71 -13.00 -11.86 6.34
N THR A 72 -14.24 -12.29 6.25
CA THR A 72 -14.68 -13.65 6.58
C THR A 72 -15.53 -14.23 5.46
N PRO A 73 -15.68 -15.57 5.36
CA PRO A 73 -16.41 -16.20 4.26
C PRO A 73 -17.90 -15.79 4.16
N ASP A 74 -18.49 -15.29 5.23
CA ASP A 74 -19.87 -14.84 5.32
C ASP A 74 -20.06 -13.34 5.19
N LEU A 75 -18.96 -12.55 5.07
CA LEU A 75 -19.01 -11.09 4.95
C LEU A 75 -19.67 -10.68 3.62
N LEU A 76 -20.68 -9.84 3.72
CA LEU A 76 -21.40 -9.29 2.58
C LEU A 76 -20.78 -7.95 2.11
N PRO A 77 -20.97 -7.55 0.84
CA PRO A 77 -20.57 -6.23 0.37
C PRO A 77 -21.14 -5.08 1.22
N SER A 78 -22.42 -5.18 1.62
CA SER A 78 -23.09 -4.19 2.46
C SER A 78 -22.48 -4.04 3.86
N ASP A 79 -21.84 -5.09 4.39
CA ASP A 79 -21.14 -5.01 5.67
C ASP A 79 -19.88 -4.15 5.59
N VAL A 80 -19.34 -3.97 4.38
CA VAL A 80 -18.17 -3.12 4.09
C VAL A 80 -18.60 -1.72 3.69
N THR A 81 -19.54 -1.61 2.73
CA THR A 81 -19.92 -0.33 2.11
C THR A 81 -21.01 0.42 2.85
N GLY A 82 -21.78 -0.27 3.71
CA GLY A 82 -22.98 0.29 4.32
C GLY A 82 -24.26 -0.09 3.55
N THR A 83 -25.38 0.32 4.09
CA THR A 83 -26.71 -0.03 3.58
C THR A 83 -27.72 1.04 3.91
N ASN A 84 -28.83 1.10 3.18
CA ASN A 84 -29.97 1.95 3.51
C ASN A 84 -30.80 1.29 4.61
N ILE A 85 -31.06 2.01 5.70
CA ILE A 85 -31.89 1.60 6.84
C ILE A 85 -33.21 2.39 6.79
N PHE A 86 -34.34 1.69 6.92
CA PHE A 86 -35.62 2.35 6.96
C PHE A 86 -35.83 3.00 8.32
N ASN A 87 -36.02 4.33 8.34
CA ASN A 87 -36.36 5.11 9.52
C ASN A 87 -37.88 5.14 9.62
N GLU A 88 -38.45 4.47 10.65
CA GLU A 88 -39.89 4.39 10.87
C GLU A 88 -40.50 5.75 11.26
N GLN A 89 -39.74 6.64 11.90
CA GLN A 89 -40.25 7.95 12.36
C GLN A 89 -40.48 8.87 11.16
N ASP A 90 -39.50 8.95 10.25
CA ASP A 90 -39.54 9.83 9.07
C ASP A 90 -40.13 9.13 7.84
N ARG A 91 -40.36 7.82 7.92
CA ARG A 91 -40.79 6.95 6.81
C ARG A 91 -39.91 7.08 5.56
N SER A 92 -38.60 7.24 5.77
CA SER A 92 -37.58 7.40 4.76
C SER A 92 -36.47 6.37 4.91
N PHE A 93 -35.75 6.14 3.84
CA PHE A 93 -34.48 5.39 3.90
C PHE A 93 -33.35 6.35 4.20
N GLU A 94 -32.49 5.99 5.15
CA GLU A 94 -31.29 6.72 5.51
C GLU A 94 -30.08 5.83 5.27
N PHE A 95 -29.07 6.37 4.60
CA PHE A 95 -27.84 5.63 4.40
C PHE A 95 -27.04 5.51 5.70
N SER A 96 -26.78 4.27 6.10
CA SER A 96 -25.90 3.95 7.23
C SER A 96 -24.54 3.58 6.67
N GLU A 97 -23.55 4.44 6.91
CA GLU A 97 -22.17 4.25 6.44
C GLU A 97 -21.58 2.95 6.99
N GLY A 98 -20.93 2.18 6.11
CA GLY A 98 -20.15 1.02 6.49
C GLY A 98 -18.74 1.40 6.98
N PRO A 99 -17.97 0.42 7.47
CA PRO A 99 -16.62 0.64 8.00
C PRO A 99 -15.61 1.18 6.97
N ILE A 100 -15.94 1.16 5.69
CA ILE A 100 -15.09 1.74 4.64
C ILE A 100 -15.03 3.28 4.69
N PHE A 101 -15.99 3.93 5.38
CA PHE A 101 -16.03 5.38 5.53
C PHE A 101 -15.05 5.89 6.60
N ALA A 102 -13.79 5.49 6.46
CA ALA A 102 -12.67 5.98 7.24
C ALA A 102 -11.53 6.36 6.29
N ASN A 103 -10.62 7.25 6.75
CA ASN A 103 -9.47 7.66 5.95
C ASN A 103 -8.49 6.50 5.71
N ILE A 104 -8.26 5.68 6.75
CA ILE A 104 -7.40 4.49 6.66
C ILE A 104 -8.23 3.27 7.02
N VAL A 105 -8.33 2.34 6.08
CA VAL A 105 -9.04 1.07 6.24
C VAL A 105 -8.04 -0.07 6.20
N LEU A 106 -8.01 -0.85 7.28
CA LEU A 106 -7.33 -2.15 7.29
C LEU A 106 -8.32 -3.23 6.86
N ALA A 107 -8.15 -3.73 5.64
CA ALA A 107 -8.89 -4.90 5.13
C ALA A 107 -8.11 -6.17 5.50
N ASP A 108 -8.45 -6.74 6.66
CA ASP A 108 -7.68 -7.85 7.22
C ASP A 108 -8.15 -9.19 6.65
N GLU A 109 -7.20 -9.99 6.13
CA GLU A 109 -7.42 -11.27 5.46
C GLU A 109 -8.40 -11.18 4.25
N ILE A 110 -8.15 -10.22 3.35
CA ILE A 110 -9.03 -9.94 2.20
C ILE A 110 -9.36 -11.18 1.36
N ASN A 111 -8.44 -12.15 1.29
CA ASN A 111 -8.60 -13.39 0.54
C ASN A 111 -9.56 -14.41 1.21
N ARG A 112 -10.12 -14.13 2.39
CA ARG A 112 -11.11 -15.00 3.05
C ARG A 112 -12.55 -14.69 2.67
N ALA A 113 -12.85 -13.47 2.23
CA ALA A 113 -14.20 -13.12 1.84
C ALA A 113 -14.53 -13.52 0.39
N PRO A 114 -15.82 -13.69 0.07
CA PRO A 114 -16.26 -14.00 -1.28
C PRO A 114 -15.81 -12.94 -2.30
N PRO A 115 -15.63 -13.31 -3.58
CA PRO A 115 -15.17 -12.38 -4.63
C PRO A 115 -16.02 -11.12 -4.78
N LYS A 116 -17.32 -11.18 -4.50
CA LYS A 116 -18.21 -10.02 -4.56
C LYS A 116 -17.87 -8.97 -3.50
N THR A 117 -17.54 -9.42 -2.29
CA THR A 117 -17.16 -8.54 -1.18
C THR A 117 -15.77 -7.94 -1.42
N GLN A 118 -14.83 -8.74 -1.94
CA GLN A 118 -13.53 -8.23 -2.38
C GLN A 118 -13.70 -7.15 -3.45
N ALA A 119 -14.53 -7.40 -4.47
CA ALA A 119 -14.78 -6.47 -5.56
C ALA A 119 -15.33 -5.12 -5.09
N ALA A 120 -16.23 -5.12 -4.09
CA ALA A 120 -16.78 -3.88 -3.53
C ALA A 120 -15.70 -2.98 -2.90
N LEU A 121 -14.77 -3.56 -2.12
CA LEU A 121 -13.63 -2.81 -1.57
C LEU A 121 -12.72 -2.30 -2.68
N LEU A 122 -12.39 -3.16 -3.64
CA LEU A 122 -11.44 -2.83 -4.73
C LEU A 122 -12.00 -1.77 -5.68
N GLU A 123 -13.32 -1.74 -5.91
CA GLU A 123 -13.99 -0.68 -6.65
C GLU A 123 -13.90 0.66 -5.89
N ALA A 124 -14.20 0.63 -4.60
CA ALA A 124 -14.10 1.80 -3.73
C ALA A 124 -12.66 2.37 -3.67
N MET A 125 -11.64 1.51 -3.72
CA MET A 125 -10.23 1.93 -3.78
C MET A 125 -9.92 2.70 -5.07
N GLU A 126 -10.51 2.30 -6.19
CA GLU A 126 -10.24 2.92 -7.49
C GLU A 126 -11.03 4.22 -7.69
N GLU A 127 -12.31 4.19 -7.33
CA GLU A 127 -13.24 5.29 -7.60
C GLU A 127 -13.27 6.35 -6.46
N GLY A 128 -12.80 6.02 -5.26
CA GLY A 128 -12.90 6.89 -4.07
C GLY A 128 -14.35 7.14 -3.63
N GLN A 129 -15.27 6.27 -4.02
CA GLN A 129 -16.70 6.33 -3.74
C GLN A 129 -17.32 4.95 -3.73
N VAL A 130 -18.51 4.84 -3.18
CA VAL A 130 -19.34 3.64 -3.23
C VAL A 130 -20.72 3.98 -3.76
N THR A 131 -21.37 3.04 -4.48
CA THR A 131 -22.74 3.19 -4.96
C THR A 131 -23.64 2.17 -4.26
N VAL A 132 -24.63 2.64 -3.51
CA VAL A 132 -25.59 1.82 -2.79
C VAL A 132 -27.00 2.21 -3.25
N ASP A 133 -27.77 1.23 -3.72
CA ASP A 133 -29.16 1.42 -4.23
C ASP A 133 -29.30 2.54 -5.27
N GLY A 134 -28.26 2.79 -6.08
CA GLY A 134 -28.24 3.80 -7.13
C GLY A 134 -27.77 5.19 -6.67
N GLU A 135 -27.50 5.39 -5.39
CA GLU A 135 -26.93 6.61 -4.84
C GLU A 135 -25.42 6.48 -4.62
N THR A 136 -24.65 7.50 -5.00
CA THR A 136 -23.20 7.52 -4.88
C THR A 136 -22.77 8.32 -3.66
N HIS A 137 -22.01 7.67 -2.79
CA HIS A 137 -21.46 8.23 -1.55
C HIS A 137 -19.94 8.37 -1.68
N GLN A 138 -19.43 9.59 -1.44
CA GLN A 138 -17.98 9.87 -1.50
C GLN A 138 -17.28 9.37 -0.25
N LEU A 139 -16.13 8.71 -0.44
CA LEU A 139 -15.27 8.31 0.68
C LEU A 139 -14.48 9.49 1.25
N PRO A 140 -14.07 9.43 2.53
CA PRO A 140 -13.23 10.45 3.15
C PRO A 140 -11.91 10.66 2.39
N LYS A 141 -11.43 11.91 2.34
CA LYS A 141 -10.13 12.22 1.73
C LYS A 141 -9.13 12.66 2.81
N PRO A 142 -7.89 12.11 2.83
CA PRO A 142 -7.41 11.03 1.95
C PRO A 142 -8.08 9.70 2.27
N PHE A 143 -8.22 8.83 1.27
CA PHE A 143 -8.62 7.43 1.44
C PHE A 143 -7.42 6.54 1.16
N PHE A 144 -7.13 5.61 2.07
CA PHE A 144 -5.99 4.72 1.99
C PHE A 144 -6.34 3.34 2.57
N VAL A 145 -6.12 2.30 1.79
CA VAL A 145 -6.38 0.91 2.20
C VAL A 145 -5.05 0.18 2.40
N ILE A 146 -4.95 -0.48 3.54
CA ILE A 146 -3.96 -1.51 3.81
C ILE A 146 -4.71 -2.84 3.82
N ALA A 147 -4.55 -3.65 2.78
CA ALA A 147 -5.13 -4.99 2.74
C ALA A 147 -4.10 -6.02 3.20
N THR A 148 -4.54 -7.05 3.92
CA THR A 148 -3.66 -8.14 4.32
C THR A 148 -4.05 -9.45 3.67
N GLN A 149 -3.05 -10.26 3.35
CA GLN A 149 -3.22 -11.66 2.94
C GLN A 149 -2.31 -12.54 3.80
N ASN A 150 -2.80 -13.75 4.11
CA ASN A 150 -1.98 -14.77 4.73
C ASN A 150 -1.53 -15.77 3.64
N PRO A 151 -0.24 -15.86 3.32
CA PRO A 151 0.25 -16.74 2.26
C PRO A 151 0.16 -18.22 2.62
N VAL A 152 0.09 -18.56 3.91
CA VAL A 152 0.12 -19.94 4.40
C VAL A 152 -1.29 -20.56 4.41
N GLU A 153 -2.33 -19.76 4.63
CA GLU A 153 -3.71 -20.24 4.63
C GLU A 153 -4.22 -20.42 3.19
N GLN A 154 -4.36 -21.67 2.76
CA GLN A 154 -4.91 -22.01 1.44
C GLN A 154 -6.35 -22.54 1.52
N GLU A 155 -6.74 -23.19 2.63
CA GLU A 155 -8.08 -23.73 2.81
C GLU A 155 -9.10 -22.63 3.13
N GLY A 156 -10.20 -22.60 2.38
CA GLY A 156 -11.29 -21.63 2.58
C GLY A 156 -10.94 -20.20 2.14
N THR A 157 -9.93 -20.04 1.28
CA THR A 157 -9.56 -18.73 0.73
C THR A 157 -9.99 -18.57 -0.73
N PHE A 158 -10.23 -17.33 -1.10
CA PHE A 158 -10.50 -16.88 -2.47
C PHE A 158 -9.35 -15.97 -2.89
N PRO A 159 -8.31 -16.50 -3.55
CA PRO A 159 -7.17 -15.68 -3.96
C PRO A 159 -7.63 -14.53 -4.86
N LEU A 160 -7.02 -13.36 -4.67
CA LEU A 160 -7.28 -12.21 -5.53
C LEU A 160 -6.81 -12.52 -6.95
N PRO A 161 -7.66 -12.33 -7.99
CA PRO A 161 -7.21 -12.34 -9.37
C PRO A 161 -6.12 -11.31 -9.63
N GLU A 162 -5.21 -11.58 -10.58
CA GLU A 162 -4.09 -10.69 -10.91
C GLU A 162 -4.54 -9.25 -11.20
N ALA A 163 -5.66 -9.07 -11.94
CA ALA A 163 -6.22 -7.76 -12.23
C ALA A 163 -6.67 -6.97 -10.97
N GLN A 164 -6.94 -7.68 -9.88
CA GLN A 164 -7.30 -7.07 -8.59
C GLN A 164 -6.05 -6.76 -7.76
N VAL A 165 -5.05 -7.62 -7.81
CA VAL A 165 -3.75 -7.38 -7.17
C VAL A 165 -3.05 -6.16 -7.79
N ASP A 166 -3.22 -5.92 -9.10
CA ASP A 166 -2.67 -4.76 -9.83
C ASP A 166 -3.20 -3.40 -9.33
N ARG A 167 -4.31 -3.37 -8.56
CA ARG A 167 -4.82 -2.14 -7.94
C ARG A 167 -4.00 -1.64 -6.75
N PHE A 168 -3.25 -2.53 -6.11
CA PHE A 168 -2.34 -2.14 -5.04
C PHE A 168 -1.05 -1.56 -5.63
N SER A 169 -0.65 -0.38 -5.16
CA SER A 169 0.55 0.29 -5.66
C SER A 169 1.82 -0.40 -5.19
N VAL A 170 1.81 -0.85 -3.94
CA VAL A 170 2.96 -1.48 -3.28
C VAL A 170 2.51 -2.77 -2.60
N LYS A 171 3.32 -3.82 -2.72
CA LYS A 171 3.22 -5.04 -1.91
C LYS A 171 4.45 -5.13 -1.01
N THR A 172 4.23 -5.47 0.26
CA THR A 172 5.30 -5.61 1.26
C THR A 172 4.92 -6.61 2.35
N ALA A 173 5.85 -6.92 3.24
CA ALA A 173 5.67 -7.75 4.43
C ALA A 173 6.33 -7.08 5.63
N ILE A 174 5.82 -7.32 6.83
CA ILE A 174 6.48 -6.91 8.09
C ILE A 174 7.59 -7.90 8.42
N GLY A 175 7.30 -9.19 8.26
CA GLY A 175 8.18 -10.28 8.66
C GLY A 175 8.20 -10.48 10.17
N TYR A 176 8.97 -11.47 10.59
CA TYR A 176 9.30 -11.68 12.00
C TYR A 176 10.50 -10.79 12.36
N PRO A 177 10.47 -10.12 13.53
CA PRO A 177 11.65 -9.41 14.00
C PRO A 177 12.79 -10.41 14.30
N GLU A 178 14.02 -9.96 14.13
CA GLU A 178 15.18 -10.70 14.58
C GLU A 178 15.24 -10.76 16.11
N LEU A 179 16.17 -11.55 16.66
CA LEU A 179 16.28 -11.78 18.11
C LEU A 179 16.30 -10.47 18.91
N ASP A 180 17.06 -9.49 18.47
CA ASP A 180 17.15 -8.17 19.14
C ASP A 180 15.83 -7.42 19.11
N GLY A 181 15.09 -7.54 18.02
CA GLY A 181 13.73 -6.97 17.87
C GLY A 181 12.72 -7.64 18.80
N GLU A 182 12.78 -8.97 18.93
CA GLU A 182 11.95 -9.73 19.90
C GLU A 182 12.23 -9.27 21.35
N VAL A 183 13.51 -9.14 21.71
CA VAL A 183 13.92 -8.65 23.04
C VAL A 183 13.42 -7.24 23.28
N GLU A 184 13.52 -6.35 22.26
CA GLU A 184 13.04 -4.98 22.36
C GLU A 184 11.51 -4.92 22.51
N LEU A 185 10.76 -5.79 21.81
CA LEU A 185 9.32 -5.94 21.98
C LEU A 185 8.94 -6.26 23.42
N LEU A 186 9.66 -7.21 24.03
CA LEU A 186 9.45 -7.58 25.43
C LEU A 186 9.82 -6.43 26.38
N ARG A 187 10.92 -5.71 26.15
CA ARG A 187 11.33 -4.52 26.94
C ARG A 187 10.25 -3.43 26.88
N ARG A 188 9.77 -3.09 25.68
CA ARG A 188 8.69 -2.12 25.49
C ARG A 188 7.41 -2.53 26.17
N ARG A 189 7.08 -3.83 26.16
CA ARG A 189 5.91 -4.37 26.84
C ARG A 189 6.08 -4.30 28.37
N ALA A 190 7.24 -4.62 28.90
CA ALA A 190 7.53 -4.56 30.33
C ALA A 190 7.51 -3.14 30.89
N GLY A 191 7.92 -2.17 30.10
CA GLY A 191 7.94 -0.74 30.47
C GLY A 191 6.61 0.00 30.36
N ARG A 192 5.52 -0.69 29.98
CA ARG A 192 4.18 -0.08 29.80
C ARG A 192 3.15 -0.59 30.78
N ASP A 193 2.35 0.31 31.35
CA ASP A 193 1.19 -0.03 32.16
C ASP A 193 -0.03 -0.45 31.33
N THR A 194 -0.06 -0.10 30.04
CA THR A 194 -1.16 -0.40 29.11
C THR A 194 -0.81 -1.55 28.17
N ARG A 195 -1.83 -2.31 27.70
CA ARG A 195 -1.64 -3.39 26.73
C ARG A 195 -1.13 -2.90 25.38
N SER A 196 -1.67 -1.78 24.91
CA SER A 196 -1.35 -1.20 23.59
C SER A 196 -0.45 0.02 23.76
N PRO A 197 0.53 0.25 22.86
CA PRO A 197 1.29 1.48 22.85
C PRO A 197 0.39 2.66 22.48
N THR A 198 0.73 3.83 22.97
CA THR A 198 0.13 5.11 22.57
C THR A 198 1.01 5.73 21.50
N VAL A 199 0.41 6.24 20.45
CA VAL A 199 1.07 6.94 19.34
C VAL A 199 0.54 8.37 19.34
N GLU A 200 1.43 9.36 19.25
CA GLU A 200 1.04 10.77 19.18
C GLU A 200 0.65 11.14 17.75
N THR A 201 -0.28 12.09 17.60
CA THR A 201 -0.62 12.66 16.31
C THR A 201 0.44 13.67 15.90
N VAL A 202 1.03 13.46 14.73
CA VAL A 202 2.11 14.29 14.16
C VAL A 202 1.56 15.29 13.14
N LEU A 203 0.61 14.85 12.32
CA LEU A 203 0.05 15.64 11.22
C LEU A 203 -1.46 15.81 11.37
N THR A 204 -1.97 16.87 10.79
CA THR A 204 -3.41 17.05 10.55
C THR A 204 -3.80 16.47 9.18
N GLN A 205 -5.08 16.22 8.97
CA GLN A 205 -5.61 15.75 7.68
C GLN A 205 -5.21 16.67 6.50
N ASP A 206 -5.26 17.99 6.69
CA ASP A 206 -4.86 18.97 5.65
C ASP A 206 -3.36 18.87 5.33
N GLN A 207 -2.53 18.66 6.35
CA GLN A 207 -1.09 18.45 6.15
C GLN A 207 -0.81 17.16 5.38
N VAL A 208 -1.54 16.06 5.67
CA VAL A 208 -1.43 14.81 4.90
C VAL A 208 -1.85 15.02 3.45
N LEU A 209 -2.94 15.75 3.19
CA LEU A 209 -3.36 16.07 1.83
C LEU A 209 -2.31 16.90 1.08
N ALA A 210 -1.72 17.89 1.76
CA ALA A 210 -0.63 18.71 1.20
C ALA A 210 0.63 17.87 0.92
N MET A 211 0.99 16.97 1.83
CA MET A 211 2.12 16.04 1.68
C MET A 211 1.91 15.11 0.47
N ARG A 212 0.73 14.52 0.33
CA ARG A 212 0.35 13.64 -0.82
C ARG A 212 0.31 14.38 -2.17
N ALA A 213 0.23 15.71 -2.18
CA ALA A 213 0.29 16.51 -3.40
C ALA A 213 1.73 16.82 -3.84
N THR A 214 2.72 16.61 -2.98
CA THR A 214 4.12 17.01 -3.20
C THR A 214 4.79 16.23 -4.34
N PRO A 215 4.57 14.90 -4.52
CA PRO A 215 5.19 14.14 -5.61
C PRO A 215 4.90 14.70 -7.01
N GLU A 216 3.79 15.43 -7.19
CA GLU A 216 3.45 16.05 -8.48
C GLU A 216 4.46 17.14 -8.91
N ARG A 217 5.27 17.65 -7.98
CA ARG A 217 6.29 18.69 -8.24
C ARG A 217 7.66 18.11 -8.55
N VAL A 218 7.84 16.79 -8.35
CA VAL A 218 9.12 16.11 -8.58
C VAL A 218 9.36 15.99 -10.08
N ARG A 219 10.54 16.40 -10.51
CA ARG A 219 10.97 16.31 -11.91
C ARG A 219 11.45 14.91 -12.24
N VAL A 220 11.13 14.45 -13.43
CA VAL A 220 11.60 13.17 -13.96
C VAL A 220 12.20 13.43 -15.33
N HIS A 221 13.44 13.01 -15.54
CA HIS A 221 14.12 13.15 -16.83
C HIS A 221 13.55 12.16 -17.85
N ASP A 222 13.52 12.52 -19.13
CA ASP A 222 12.98 11.68 -20.19
C ASP A 222 13.68 10.32 -20.28
N ASP A 223 14.99 10.27 -20.05
CA ASP A 223 15.75 9.01 -20.03
C ASP A 223 15.28 8.08 -18.90
N LEU A 224 14.81 8.61 -17.76
CA LEU A 224 14.23 7.80 -16.70
C LEU A 224 12.81 7.31 -17.05
N LEU A 225 12.05 8.08 -17.83
CA LEU A 225 10.76 7.61 -18.35
C LEU A 225 11.00 6.42 -19.30
N GLN A 226 11.99 6.53 -20.18
CA GLN A 226 12.39 5.45 -21.06
C GLN A 226 12.88 4.24 -20.26
N TYR A 227 13.77 4.42 -19.28
CA TYR A 227 14.29 3.37 -18.41
C TYR A 227 13.16 2.59 -17.70
N MET A 228 12.19 3.28 -17.10
CA MET A 228 11.01 2.64 -16.49
C MET A 228 10.19 1.85 -17.52
N ALA A 229 10.03 2.39 -18.73
CA ALA A 229 9.30 1.69 -19.80
C ALA A 229 10.06 0.45 -20.28
N GLU A 230 11.38 0.52 -20.42
CA GLU A 230 12.24 -0.62 -20.80
C GLU A 230 12.20 -1.72 -19.74
N ILE A 231 12.29 -1.40 -18.43
CA ILE A 231 12.14 -2.36 -17.34
C ILE A 231 10.81 -3.10 -17.46
N THR A 232 9.69 -2.35 -17.57
CA THR A 232 8.37 -2.99 -17.63
C THR A 232 8.19 -3.79 -18.93
N GLN A 233 8.78 -3.37 -20.02
CA GLN A 233 8.77 -4.10 -21.29
C GLN A 233 9.60 -5.38 -21.21
N ALA A 234 10.76 -5.34 -20.54
CA ALA A 234 11.59 -6.52 -20.29
C ALA A 234 10.84 -7.60 -19.52
N THR A 235 10.01 -7.22 -18.52
CA THR A 235 9.15 -8.19 -17.82
C THR A 235 8.18 -8.93 -18.75
N ARG A 236 7.70 -8.28 -19.82
CA ARG A 236 6.76 -8.90 -20.79
C ARG A 236 7.46 -9.83 -21.76
N ASN A 237 8.77 -9.67 -21.93
CA ASN A 237 9.58 -10.45 -22.84
C ASN A 237 10.37 -11.59 -22.14
N ASP A 238 10.31 -11.65 -20.79
CA ASP A 238 10.98 -12.71 -20.03
C ASP A 238 10.25 -14.06 -20.23
N ARG A 239 11.00 -15.09 -20.57
CA ARG A 239 10.46 -16.43 -20.86
C ARG A 239 9.81 -17.11 -19.65
N ARG A 240 10.13 -16.67 -18.41
CA ARG A 240 9.57 -17.17 -17.16
C ARG A 240 8.22 -16.54 -16.84
N VAL A 241 7.85 -15.48 -17.55
CA VAL A 241 6.68 -14.65 -17.29
C VAL A 241 5.61 -14.93 -18.35
N ALA A 242 4.43 -15.36 -17.90
CA ALA A 242 3.26 -15.53 -18.74
C ALA A 242 2.51 -14.21 -18.96
N VAL A 243 2.43 -13.36 -17.92
CA VAL A 243 1.89 -12.00 -17.99
C VAL A 243 2.84 -11.05 -17.25
N GLY A 244 3.43 -10.12 -17.98
CA GLY A 244 4.31 -9.09 -17.44
C GLY A 244 3.53 -7.87 -16.92
N VAL A 245 4.26 -6.86 -16.51
CA VAL A 245 3.72 -5.64 -15.91
C VAL A 245 2.81 -4.88 -16.88
N SER A 246 1.61 -4.53 -16.45
CA SER A 246 0.63 -3.76 -17.23
C SER A 246 1.05 -2.28 -17.41
N PRO A 247 0.47 -1.51 -18.34
CA PRO A 247 0.69 -0.06 -18.41
C PRO A 247 0.32 0.67 -17.10
N ARG A 248 -0.67 0.17 -16.35
CA ARG A 248 -1.00 0.67 -15.00
C ARG A 248 0.18 0.46 -14.05
N GLY A 249 0.82 -0.71 -14.08
CA GLY A 249 2.01 -1.00 -13.27
C GLY A 249 3.17 -0.07 -13.61
N THR A 250 3.38 0.30 -14.90
CA THR A 250 4.37 1.31 -15.31
C THR A 250 4.05 2.67 -14.70
N GLN A 251 2.77 3.10 -14.70
CA GLN A 251 2.35 4.35 -14.06
C GLN A 251 2.57 4.31 -12.54
N ARG A 252 2.24 3.19 -11.89
CA ARG A 252 2.50 3.01 -10.44
C ARG A 252 3.98 3.09 -10.09
N MET A 253 4.84 2.53 -10.94
CA MET A 253 6.30 2.66 -10.79
C MET A 253 6.75 4.12 -10.87
N PHE A 254 6.25 4.87 -11.85
CA PHE A 254 6.52 6.29 -12.00
C PHE A 254 6.04 7.11 -10.77
N GLU A 255 4.80 6.91 -10.33
CA GLU A 255 4.22 7.59 -9.17
C GLU A 255 5.00 7.26 -7.89
N THR A 256 5.38 6.00 -7.69
CA THR A 256 6.13 5.55 -6.52
C THR A 256 7.57 6.04 -6.53
N ALA A 257 8.23 6.13 -7.71
CA ALA A 257 9.56 6.71 -7.84
C ALA A 257 9.58 8.21 -7.48
N ARG A 258 8.56 8.98 -7.89
CA ARG A 258 8.38 10.38 -7.47
C ARG A 258 8.14 10.48 -5.96
N ALA A 259 7.32 9.60 -5.41
CA ALA A 259 7.09 9.51 -3.96
C ALA A 259 8.39 9.22 -3.22
N ARG A 260 9.24 8.35 -3.77
CA ARG A 260 10.57 8.02 -3.20
C ARG A 260 11.52 9.23 -3.19
N ALA A 261 11.51 10.02 -4.25
CA ALA A 261 12.29 11.26 -4.31
C ALA A 261 11.83 12.26 -3.23
N VAL A 262 10.51 12.44 -3.02
CA VAL A 262 9.97 13.25 -1.92
C VAL A 262 10.39 12.71 -0.57
N TYR A 263 10.26 11.40 -0.35
CA TYR A 263 10.69 10.76 0.89
C TYR A 263 12.17 11.03 1.20
N ALA A 264 13.01 11.06 0.17
CA ALA A 264 14.42 11.39 0.27
C ALA A 264 14.75 12.91 0.24
N GLY A 265 13.75 13.79 0.28
CA GLY A 265 13.93 15.24 0.28
C GLY A 265 14.46 15.81 -1.04
N ARG A 266 14.27 15.12 -2.18
CA ARG A 266 14.80 15.51 -3.49
C ARG A 266 13.70 15.98 -4.44
N GLU A 267 14.02 16.98 -5.27
CA GLU A 267 13.12 17.55 -6.27
C GLU A 267 13.14 16.80 -7.62
N PHE A 268 13.89 15.72 -7.71
CA PHE A 268 14.06 14.92 -8.93
C PHE A 268 14.22 13.44 -8.61
N VAL A 269 13.79 12.61 -9.53
CA VAL A 269 13.96 11.15 -9.48
C VAL A 269 15.35 10.78 -9.95
N THR A 270 15.96 9.78 -9.31
CA THR A 270 17.24 9.17 -9.72
C THR A 270 17.01 7.73 -10.22
N PRO A 271 17.98 7.13 -10.96
CA PRO A 271 17.93 5.72 -11.32
C PRO A 271 17.79 4.80 -10.10
N ASP A 272 18.44 5.15 -8.98
CA ASP A 272 18.35 4.37 -7.73
C ASP A 272 16.94 4.37 -7.13
N ASP A 273 16.17 5.47 -7.28
CA ASP A 273 14.78 5.48 -6.88
C ASP A 273 13.96 4.48 -7.68
N VAL A 274 14.17 4.45 -8.99
CA VAL A 274 13.49 3.51 -9.89
C VAL A 274 13.80 2.07 -9.50
N LYS A 275 15.08 1.73 -9.28
CA LYS A 275 15.50 0.39 -8.83
C LYS A 275 14.85 0.02 -7.48
N ARG A 276 14.91 0.94 -6.50
CA ARG A 276 14.41 0.67 -5.15
C ARG A 276 12.90 0.42 -5.09
N VAL A 277 12.12 1.09 -5.95
CA VAL A 277 10.67 0.87 -6.00
C VAL A 277 10.27 -0.31 -6.88
N SER A 278 11.16 -0.85 -7.71
CA SER A 278 10.84 -1.90 -8.68
C SER A 278 10.29 -3.16 -8.01
N HIS A 279 10.94 -3.69 -6.98
CA HIS A 279 10.47 -4.87 -6.28
C HIS A 279 9.08 -4.70 -5.68
N PRO A 280 8.83 -3.75 -4.76
CA PRO A 280 7.54 -3.62 -4.10
C PRO A 280 6.41 -3.26 -5.08
N VAL A 281 6.74 -2.69 -6.24
CA VAL A 281 5.75 -2.29 -7.26
C VAL A 281 5.53 -3.36 -8.32
N LEU A 282 6.57 -4.07 -8.79
CA LEU A 282 6.48 -4.92 -9.97
C LEU A 282 6.29 -6.40 -9.64
N ALA A 283 6.94 -6.93 -8.60
CA ALA A 283 6.98 -8.37 -8.34
C ALA A 283 5.59 -9.00 -8.21
N HIS A 284 4.67 -8.34 -7.50
CA HIS A 284 3.31 -8.85 -7.30
C HIS A 284 2.44 -8.81 -8.57
N ARG A 285 2.85 -8.07 -9.60
CA ARG A 285 2.17 -7.96 -10.91
C ARG A 285 2.57 -9.01 -11.92
N LEU A 286 3.65 -9.75 -11.64
CA LEU A 286 4.14 -10.79 -12.54
C LEU A 286 3.31 -12.06 -12.37
N VAL A 287 2.93 -12.68 -13.48
CA VAL A 287 2.36 -14.02 -13.52
C VAL A 287 3.38 -14.95 -14.18
N LEU A 288 3.91 -15.88 -13.39
CA LEU A 288 4.90 -16.83 -13.89
C LEU A 288 4.26 -17.90 -14.75
N THR A 289 5.01 -18.43 -15.72
CA THR A 289 4.62 -19.59 -16.53
C THR A 289 4.52 -20.84 -15.64
N PRO A 290 3.75 -21.86 -16.07
CA PRO A 290 3.68 -23.12 -15.32
C PRO A 290 5.06 -23.76 -15.08
N ASP A 291 5.95 -23.73 -16.07
CA ASP A 291 7.30 -24.27 -15.97
C ASP A 291 8.16 -23.51 -14.94
N ALA A 292 8.05 -22.18 -14.89
CA ALA A 292 8.74 -21.35 -13.90
C ALA A 292 8.22 -21.65 -12.48
N LYS A 293 6.90 -21.81 -12.32
CA LYS A 293 6.30 -22.19 -11.02
C LYS A 293 6.76 -23.57 -10.53
N VAL A 294 6.84 -24.56 -11.42
CA VAL A 294 7.33 -25.91 -11.10
C VAL A 294 8.82 -25.89 -10.75
N SER A 295 9.56 -24.96 -11.34
CA SER A 295 11.00 -24.76 -11.06
C SER A 295 11.26 -23.87 -9.83
N ASP A 296 10.22 -23.50 -9.08
CA ASP A 296 10.28 -22.68 -7.86
C ASP A 296 10.98 -21.32 -8.08
N VAL A 297 10.73 -20.69 -9.24
CA VAL A 297 11.29 -19.37 -9.56
C VAL A 297 10.59 -18.32 -8.70
N ASP A 298 11.39 -17.47 -8.01
CA ASP A 298 10.84 -16.30 -7.30
C ASP A 298 10.58 -15.15 -8.27
N LYS A 299 9.48 -14.44 -8.07
CA LYS A 299 9.14 -13.22 -8.81
C LYS A 299 10.13 -12.08 -8.52
N ALA A 300 10.72 -12.06 -7.32
CA ALA A 300 11.75 -11.10 -6.95
C ALA A 300 13.00 -11.31 -7.80
N ASP A 301 13.46 -12.57 -7.96
CA ASP A 301 14.61 -12.90 -8.81
C ASP A 301 14.38 -12.48 -10.28
N VAL A 302 13.13 -12.62 -10.76
CA VAL A 302 12.79 -12.14 -12.11
C VAL A 302 12.94 -10.62 -12.23
N VAL A 303 12.53 -9.87 -11.21
CA VAL A 303 12.68 -8.41 -11.19
C VAL A 303 14.16 -8.01 -11.14
N ASP A 304 14.99 -8.71 -10.35
CA ASP A 304 16.44 -8.48 -10.27
C ASP A 304 17.11 -8.69 -11.63
N ASP A 305 16.85 -9.85 -12.27
CA ASP A 305 17.41 -10.16 -13.58
C ASP A 305 16.98 -9.14 -14.66
N VAL A 306 15.73 -8.66 -14.58
CA VAL A 306 15.24 -7.61 -15.48
C VAL A 306 15.98 -6.30 -15.23
N LEU A 307 16.17 -5.90 -13.98
CA LEU A 307 16.91 -4.68 -13.62
C LEU A 307 18.37 -4.74 -14.08
N ASP A 308 18.99 -5.93 -13.99
CA ASP A 308 20.37 -6.14 -14.44
C ASP A 308 20.48 -6.17 -15.96
N SER A 309 19.41 -6.52 -16.68
CA SER A 309 19.40 -6.60 -18.16
C SER A 309 19.17 -5.26 -18.87
N VAL A 310 18.69 -4.24 -18.15
CA VAL A 310 18.36 -2.92 -18.72
C VAL A 310 19.45 -1.91 -18.34
N ASP A 311 20.00 -1.23 -19.35
CA ASP A 311 21.06 -0.25 -19.14
C ASP A 311 20.55 0.93 -18.28
N VAL A 312 21.34 1.26 -17.25
CA VAL A 312 21.05 2.38 -16.35
C VAL A 312 21.43 3.69 -17.01
N PRO A 313 20.49 4.65 -17.22
CA PRO A 313 20.83 5.91 -17.86
C PRO A 313 21.71 6.79 -16.96
N THR A 314 22.63 7.53 -17.58
CA THR A 314 23.33 8.63 -16.92
C THR A 314 22.46 9.89 -17.05
N VAL A 315 21.95 10.38 -15.94
CA VAL A 315 21.05 11.55 -15.92
C VAL A 315 21.77 12.75 -15.34
N GLU A 316 21.91 13.82 -16.13
CA GLU A 316 22.41 15.10 -15.68
C GLU A 316 21.23 16.09 -15.57
N PHE A 317 20.96 16.58 -14.35
CA PHE A 317 20.00 17.64 -14.15
C PHE A 317 20.70 19.00 -14.27
N GLU A 318 20.36 19.78 -15.28
CA GLU A 318 20.83 21.17 -15.36
C GLU A 318 20.40 21.93 -14.09
N ALA A 319 21.38 22.49 -13.40
CA ALA A 319 21.12 23.39 -12.27
C ALA A 319 20.42 24.66 -12.82
N ARG A 320 19.19 24.89 -12.36
CA ARG A 320 18.48 26.14 -12.62
C ARG A 320 18.81 27.21 -11.60
#